data_289cb98bedd78a9f4ed1275e1e798843
#
_entry.id   289cb98bedd78a9f4ed1275e1e798843
#
_cell.length_a   1.000
_cell.length_b   1.000
_cell.length_c   1.000
_cell.angle_alpha   90.00
_cell.angle_beta   90.00
_cell.angle_gamma   90.00
#
_symmetry.space_group_name_H-M   'P 1'
#
loop_
_entity.id
_entity.type
_entity.pdbx_description
1 polymer ?
#
loop_
_entity_poly.entity_id
_entity_poly.type
_entity_poly.pdbx_seq_one_letter_code
_entity_poly.pdbx_strand_id
1 'polypeptide(L)'
;LHLKMEKIEIFKTLQQHRRLAEKRSPLYPQTMAAKFFIGVVSLLVIAYLAFIAVMLSLIANESRGFTALELMMGVMPIILAIDFGFRWIGQQTPSQIIKPYVLLPLPRYVCIDAFLFRSIFSWGNITWYAILIPFCLMSVVFAHGIGACLLLFLTYTIFVFANSQWYSIVRTLVVSSMLWWLLPIAVYALVFLPLYIGGMPTVKSFEAFFNLYATLGTWLDKGDILP
;
A
#
# COMPACT_ATOMS: atom_id res chain seq x y z
N LEU A 1 -13.77 25.31 -19.98
CA LEU A 1 -12.29 25.30 -20.04
C LEU A 1 -11.67 26.18 -18.94
N HIS A 2 -12.22 27.38 -18.71
CA HIS A 2 -11.75 28.34 -17.69
C HIS A 2 -11.79 27.76 -16.26
N LEU A 3 -12.89 27.12 -15.88
CA LEU A 3 -13.06 26.46 -14.57
C LEU A 3 -12.08 25.30 -14.35
N LYS A 4 -11.63 24.63 -15.42
CA LYS A 4 -10.70 23.52 -15.35
C LYS A 4 -9.26 24.01 -15.16
N MET A 5 -8.90 25.11 -15.79
CA MET A 5 -7.59 25.76 -15.61
C MET A 5 -7.45 26.31 -14.19
N GLU A 6 -8.50 26.95 -13.67
CA GLU A 6 -8.54 27.46 -12.30
C GLU A 6 -8.34 26.35 -11.24
N LYS A 7 -8.96 25.19 -11.44
CA LYS A 7 -8.75 24.02 -10.56
C LYS A 7 -7.32 23.50 -10.55
N ILE A 8 -6.64 23.49 -11.68
CA ILE A 8 -5.25 23.04 -11.79
C ILE A 8 -4.31 24.04 -11.10
N GLU A 9 -4.55 25.34 -11.23
CA GLU A 9 -3.76 26.37 -10.55
C GLU A 9 -3.93 26.29 -9.03
N ILE A 10 -5.17 26.14 -8.55
CA ILE A 10 -5.47 25.94 -7.14
C ILE A 10 -4.74 24.69 -6.62
N PHE A 11 -4.80 23.59 -7.36
CA PHE A 11 -4.13 22.34 -7.00
C PHE A 11 -2.60 22.51 -6.90
N LYS A 12 -1.99 23.21 -7.87
CA LYS A 12 -0.55 23.50 -7.89
C LYS A 12 -0.14 24.36 -6.71
N THR A 13 -0.93 25.38 -6.41
CA THR A 13 -0.71 26.29 -5.28
C THR A 13 -0.84 25.55 -3.95
N LEU A 14 -1.87 24.72 -3.76
CA LEU A 14 -2.04 23.87 -2.58
C LEU A 14 -0.84 22.93 -2.38
N GLN A 15 -0.34 22.34 -3.45
CA GLN A 15 0.86 21.48 -3.36
C GLN A 15 2.11 22.26 -2.95
N GLN A 16 2.30 23.49 -3.46
CA GLN A 16 3.42 24.33 -3.07
C GLN A 16 3.35 24.73 -1.60
N HIS A 17 2.21 25.20 -1.14
CA HIS A 17 1.98 25.55 0.27
C HIS A 17 2.24 24.38 1.20
N ARG A 18 1.77 23.19 0.83
CA ARG A 18 2.00 21.99 1.62
C ARG A 18 3.48 21.61 1.69
N ARG A 19 4.22 21.68 0.59
CA ARG A 19 5.68 21.46 0.59
C ARG A 19 6.40 22.43 1.52
N LEU A 20 5.97 23.68 1.55
CA LEU A 20 6.53 24.67 2.47
C LEU A 20 6.17 24.37 3.92
N ALA A 21 4.94 23.96 4.21
CA ALA A 21 4.49 23.54 5.53
C ALA A 21 5.24 22.29 6.03
N GLU A 22 5.44 21.31 5.15
CA GLU A 22 6.25 20.11 5.46
C GLU A 22 7.70 20.45 5.80
N LYS A 23 8.32 21.37 5.05
CA LYS A 23 9.69 21.83 5.33
C LYS A 23 9.84 22.61 6.64
N ARG A 24 8.76 23.25 7.10
CA ARG A 24 8.70 23.98 8.37
C ARG A 24 8.26 23.12 9.54
N SER A 25 7.84 21.88 9.29
CA SER A 25 7.46 20.94 10.34
C SER A 25 8.67 20.59 11.21
N PRO A 26 8.51 20.52 12.54
CA PRO A 26 9.58 20.08 13.44
C PRO A 26 10.06 18.66 13.17
N LEU A 27 9.23 17.83 12.51
CA LEU A 27 9.58 16.48 12.09
C LEU A 27 10.41 16.43 10.80
N TYR A 28 10.55 17.58 10.11
CA TYR A 28 11.37 17.63 8.89
C TYR A 28 12.85 17.67 9.27
N PRO A 29 13.68 16.79 8.70
CA PRO A 29 15.11 16.76 9.02
C PRO A 29 15.78 18.07 8.55
N GLN A 30 16.12 18.92 9.49
CA GLN A 30 16.73 20.22 9.20
C GLN A 30 18.24 20.11 8.97
N THR A 31 18.89 19.16 9.64
CA THR A 31 20.33 18.95 9.54
C THR A 31 20.70 18.01 8.39
N MET A 32 21.88 18.21 7.81
CA MET A 32 22.44 17.30 6.78
C MET A 32 22.59 15.87 7.32
N ALA A 33 23.04 15.73 8.56
CA ALA A 33 23.19 14.43 9.23
C ALA A 33 21.86 13.69 9.35
N ALA A 34 20.77 14.38 9.75
CA ALA A 34 19.44 13.77 9.83
C ALA A 34 18.91 13.33 8.45
N LYS A 35 19.13 14.13 7.40
CA LYS A 35 18.76 13.75 6.02
C LYS A 35 19.52 12.51 5.55
N PHE A 36 20.83 12.49 5.82
CA PHE A 36 21.68 11.35 5.49
C PHE A 36 21.22 10.09 6.22
N PHE A 37 20.98 10.19 7.52
CA PHE A 37 20.50 9.06 8.34
C PHE A 37 19.16 8.50 7.82
N ILE A 38 18.18 9.37 7.54
CA ILE A 38 16.89 8.96 6.97
C ILE A 38 17.08 8.31 5.59
N GLY A 39 17.98 8.85 4.77
CA GLY A 39 18.33 8.27 3.47
C GLY A 39 18.90 6.85 3.60
N VAL A 40 19.86 6.65 4.51
CA VAL A 40 20.46 5.34 4.79
C VAL A 40 19.40 4.35 5.30
N VAL A 41 18.57 4.74 6.28
CA VAL A 41 17.49 3.89 6.81
C VAL A 41 16.50 3.51 5.70
N SER A 42 16.11 4.47 4.86
CA SER A 42 15.20 4.21 3.73
C SER A 42 15.81 3.23 2.73
N LEU A 43 17.10 3.35 2.44
CA LEU A 43 17.83 2.45 1.55
C LEU A 43 17.91 1.04 2.14
N LEU A 44 18.19 0.92 3.43
CA LEU A 44 18.21 -0.38 4.13
C LEU A 44 16.83 -1.06 4.09
N VAL A 45 15.75 -0.31 4.28
CA VAL A 45 14.37 -0.86 4.18
C VAL A 45 14.11 -1.35 2.76
N ILE A 46 14.45 -0.57 1.74
CA ILE A 46 14.28 -0.98 0.33
C ILE A 46 15.10 -2.23 0.02
N ALA A 47 16.36 -2.28 0.46
CA ALA A 47 17.23 -3.44 0.26
C ALA A 47 16.68 -4.69 0.96
N TYR A 48 16.16 -4.56 2.18
CA TYR A 48 15.53 -5.65 2.91
C TYR A 48 14.28 -6.17 2.21
N LEU A 49 13.41 -5.28 1.71
CA LEU A 49 12.22 -5.67 0.95
C LEU A 49 12.59 -6.34 -0.38
N ALA A 50 13.61 -5.84 -1.07
CA ALA A 50 14.13 -6.48 -2.28
C ALA A 50 14.71 -7.88 -1.99
N PHE A 51 15.39 -8.05 -0.85
CA PHE A 51 15.86 -9.36 -0.41
C PHE A 51 14.72 -10.34 -0.16
N ILE A 52 13.64 -9.90 0.50
CA ILE A 52 12.42 -10.70 0.66
C ILE A 52 11.85 -11.10 -0.71
N ALA A 53 11.82 -10.19 -1.67
CA ALA A 53 11.34 -10.46 -3.02
C ALA A 53 12.17 -11.53 -3.73
N VAL A 54 13.51 -11.49 -3.59
CA VAL A 54 14.41 -12.52 -4.11
C VAL A 54 14.11 -13.88 -3.48
N MET A 55 13.94 -13.92 -2.16
CA MET A 55 13.59 -15.18 -1.46
C MET A 55 12.24 -15.74 -1.92
N LEU A 56 11.22 -14.88 -2.06
CA LEU A 56 9.91 -15.29 -2.61
C LEU A 56 10.05 -15.80 -4.05
N SER A 57 10.89 -15.17 -4.88
CA SER A 57 11.16 -15.62 -6.24
C SER A 57 11.80 -17.01 -6.28
N LEU A 58 12.78 -17.28 -5.41
CA LEU A 58 13.41 -18.59 -5.32
C LEU A 58 12.39 -19.66 -4.91
N ILE A 59 11.56 -19.37 -3.91
CA ILE A 59 10.47 -20.25 -3.49
C ILE A 59 9.50 -20.51 -4.64
N ALA A 60 9.10 -19.47 -5.40
CA ALA A 60 8.20 -19.61 -6.54
C ALA A 60 8.79 -20.49 -7.64
N ASN A 61 10.08 -20.34 -7.94
CA ASN A 61 10.75 -21.07 -9.00
C ASN A 61 11.06 -22.54 -8.64
N GLU A 62 11.27 -22.82 -7.35
CA GLU A 62 11.53 -24.18 -6.86
C GLU A 62 10.26 -24.95 -6.53
N SER A 63 9.15 -24.25 -6.20
CA SER A 63 7.88 -24.88 -5.84
C SER A 63 7.21 -25.51 -7.06
N ARG A 64 6.83 -26.80 -6.94
CA ARG A 64 5.99 -27.47 -7.95
C ARG A 64 4.48 -27.31 -7.70
N GLY A 65 4.11 -26.74 -6.56
CA GLY A 65 2.72 -26.66 -6.10
C GLY A 65 2.04 -25.33 -6.38
N PHE A 66 2.81 -24.25 -6.60
CA PHE A 66 2.27 -22.90 -6.77
C PHE A 66 2.98 -22.18 -7.92
N THR A 67 2.21 -21.46 -8.71
CA THR A 67 2.76 -20.53 -9.69
C THR A 67 3.27 -19.25 -9.00
N ALA A 68 4.12 -18.49 -9.69
CA ALA A 68 4.63 -17.22 -9.17
C ALA A 68 3.48 -16.23 -8.84
N LEU A 69 2.43 -16.21 -9.66
CA LEU A 69 1.26 -15.36 -9.46
C LEU A 69 0.45 -15.76 -8.23
N GLU A 70 0.24 -17.07 -8.04
CA GLU A 70 -0.45 -17.62 -6.87
C GLU A 70 0.32 -17.32 -5.58
N LEU A 71 1.64 -17.47 -5.58
CA LEU A 71 2.48 -17.17 -4.43
C LEU A 71 2.37 -15.70 -4.04
N MET A 72 2.47 -14.79 -5.00
CA MET A 72 2.38 -13.35 -4.72
C MET A 72 1.01 -12.97 -4.18
N MET A 73 -0.07 -13.51 -4.75
CA MET A 73 -1.44 -13.23 -4.28
C MET A 73 -1.72 -13.86 -2.91
N GLY A 74 -1.20 -15.06 -2.63
CA GLY A 74 -1.31 -15.71 -1.32
C GLY A 74 -0.64 -14.93 -0.19
N VAL A 75 0.47 -14.25 -0.46
CA VAL A 75 1.19 -13.42 0.51
C VAL A 75 0.60 -12.00 0.64
N MET A 76 -0.21 -11.56 -0.34
CA MET A 76 -0.74 -10.20 -0.41
C MET A 76 -1.48 -9.73 0.86
N PRO A 77 -2.35 -10.51 1.50
CA PRO A 77 -3.04 -10.08 2.72
C PRO A 77 -2.08 -9.76 3.87
N ILE A 78 -0.99 -10.49 3.97
CA ILE A 78 0.05 -10.27 4.98
C ILE A 78 0.78 -8.95 4.69
N ILE A 79 1.15 -8.71 3.43
CA ILE A 79 1.77 -7.45 3.00
C ILE A 79 0.87 -6.26 3.33
N LEU A 80 -0.43 -6.35 3.02
CA LEU A 80 -1.39 -5.27 3.27
C LEU A 80 -1.59 -5.00 4.76
N ALA A 81 -1.61 -6.04 5.59
CA ALA A 81 -1.71 -5.89 7.04
C ALA A 81 -0.47 -5.22 7.64
N ILE A 82 0.72 -5.62 7.19
CA ILE A 82 1.98 -5.00 7.60
C ILE A 82 2.04 -3.53 7.14
N ASP A 83 1.65 -3.24 5.89
CA ASP A 83 1.56 -1.87 5.35
C ASP A 83 0.63 -0.99 6.18
N PHE A 84 -0.55 -1.51 6.54
CA PHE A 84 -1.50 -0.79 7.39
C PHE A 84 -0.87 -0.44 8.75
N GLY A 85 -0.18 -1.39 9.40
CA GLY A 85 0.51 -1.17 10.67
C GLY A 85 1.61 -0.11 10.57
N PHE A 86 2.46 -0.16 9.54
CA PHE A 86 3.50 0.84 9.32
C PHE A 86 2.92 2.23 9.05
N ARG A 87 1.82 2.34 8.32
CA ARG A 87 1.13 3.62 8.10
C ARG A 87 0.57 4.17 9.41
N TRP A 88 0.06 3.30 10.26
CA TRP A 88 -0.48 3.71 11.56
C TRP A 88 0.58 4.40 12.42
N ILE A 89 1.80 3.90 12.42
CA ILE A 89 2.92 4.44 13.18
C ILE A 89 3.52 5.69 12.52
N GLY A 90 3.71 5.66 11.19
CA GLY A 90 4.53 6.62 10.47
C GLY A 90 3.77 7.77 9.79
N GLN A 91 2.45 7.69 9.60
CA GLN A 91 1.71 8.70 8.85
C GLN A 91 0.87 9.63 9.74
N GLN A 92 0.88 10.91 9.37
CA GLN A 92 0.03 11.91 10.01
C GLN A 92 -1.45 11.69 9.68
N THR A 93 -2.32 12.13 10.58
CA THR A 93 -3.77 12.02 10.42
C THR A 93 -4.25 12.91 9.25
N PRO A 94 -5.04 12.39 8.31
CA PRO A 94 -5.56 13.17 7.18
C PRO A 94 -6.29 14.43 7.59
N SER A 95 -7.06 14.37 8.67
CA SER A 95 -7.81 15.52 9.22
C SER A 95 -6.89 16.67 9.65
N GLN A 96 -5.71 16.39 10.20
CA GLN A 96 -4.75 17.43 10.59
C GLN A 96 -4.14 18.15 9.39
N ILE A 97 -4.01 17.45 8.27
CA ILE A 97 -3.46 17.99 7.03
C ILE A 97 -4.47 18.88 6.31
N ILE A 98 -5.76 18.53 6.36
CA ILE A 98 -6.84 19.22 5.65
C ILE A 98 -7.38 20.43 6.44
N LYS A 99 -7.39 20.37 7.79
CA LYS A 99 -7.93 21.42 8.65
C LYS A 99 -7.54 22.86 8.26
N PRO A 100 -6.27 23.18 7.98
CA PRO A 100 -5.88 24.55 7.62
C PRO A 100 -6.53 25.05 6.33
N TYR A 101 -6.92 24.14 5.42
CA TYR A 101 -7.48 24.49 4.12
C TYR A 101 -9.00 24.56 4.10
N VAL A 102 -9.67 24.01 5.12
CA VAL A 102 -11.15 24.04 5.24
C VAL A 102 -11.67 25.47 5.42
N LEU A 103 -10.85 26.34 6.02
CA LEU A 103 -11.22 27.76 6.24
C LEU A 103 -11.02 28.64 5.00
N LEU A 104 -10.39 28.15 3.94
CA LEU A 104 -10.23 28.87 2.70
C LEU A 104 -11.50 28.79 1.85
N PRO A 105 -11.85 29.85 1.11
CA PRO A 105 -13.01 29.87 0.21
C PRO A 105 -12.75 29.03 -1.05
N LEU A 106 -12.43 27.76 -0.86
CA LEU A 106 -12.16 26.81 -1.93
C LEU A 106 -13.35 25.84 -2.10
N PRO A 107 -13.58 25.34 -3.32
CA PRO A 107 -14.56 24.28 -3.52
C PRO A 107 -14.26 23.08 -2.63
N ARG A 108 -15.26 22.58 -1.90
CA ARG A 108 -15.10 21.54 -0.86
C ARG A 108 -14.33 20.30 -1.31
N TYR A 109 -14.50 19.89 -2.56
CA TYR A 109 -13.89 18.67 -3.10
C TYR A 109 -12.44 18.85 -3.56
N VAL A 110 -12.01 20.06 -3.93
CA VAL A 110 -10.65 20.31 -4.45
C VAL A 110 -9.56 19.98 -3.42
N CYS A 111 -9.81 20.28 -2.16
CA CYS A 111 -8.86 19.93 -1.09
C CYS A 111 -8.77 18.44 -0.85
N ILE A 112 -9.92 17.74 -0.94
CA ILE A 112 -9.99 16.29 -0.77
C ILE A 112 -9.31 15.60 -1.95
N ASP A 113 -9.63 16.01 -3.18
CA ASP A 113 -9.02 15.47 -4.39
C ASP A 113 -7.50 15.67 -4.40
N ALA A 114 -7.02 16.84 -3.99
CA ALA A 114 -5.59 17.12 -3.88
C ALA A 114 -4.90 16.25 -2.83
N PHE A 115 -5.59 15.94 -1.73
CA PHE A 115 -5.08 15.04 -0.71
C PHE A 115 -5.05 13.59 -1.20
N LEU A 116 -6.13 13.10 -1.81
CA LEU A 116 -6.23 11.73 -2.33
C LEU A 116 -5.19 11.47 -3.42
N PHE A 117 -5.07 12.40 -4.38
CA PHE A 117 -4.08 12.28 -5.46
C PHE A 117 -2.65 12.21 -4.92
N ARG A 118 -2.31 13.02 -3.91
CA ARG A 118 -0.98 12.98 -3.32
C ARG A 118 -0.74 11.70 -2.49
N SER A 119 -1.76 11.15 -1.85
CA SER A 119 -1.61 9.93 -1.09
C SER A 119 -1.17 8.75 -1.97
N ILE A 120 -1.54 8.77 -3.25
CA ILE A 120 -1.11 7.78 -4.26
C ILE A 120 0.42 7.77 -4.38
N PHE A 121 1.05 8.95 -4.46
CA PHE A 121 2.50 9.11 -4.59
C PHE A 121 3.21 9.24 -3.23
N SER A 122 2.63 8.72 -2.17
CA SER A 122 3.28 8.70 -0.87
C SER A 122 4.48 7.74 -0.85
N TRP A 123 5.51 8.09 -0.08
CA TRP A 123 6.68 7.22 0.11
C TRP A 123 6.28 5.80 0.54
N GLY A 124 5.27 5.68 1.42
CA GLY A 124 4.75 4.40 1.86
C GLY A 124 4.23 3.52 0.72
N ASN A 125 3.59 4.09 -0.32
CA ASN A 125 3.16 3.32 -1.49
C ASN A 125 4.36 2.89 -2.35
N ILE A 126 5.30 3.82 -2.58
CA ILE A 126 6.46 3.58 -3.46
C ILE A 126 7.37 2.49 -2.89
N THR A 127 7.54 2.44 -1.58
CA THR A 127 8.41 1.46 -0.91
C THR A 127 8.00 0.01 -1.19
N TRP A 128 6.70 -0.27 -1.33
CA TRP A 128 6.21 -1.63 -1.60
C TRP A 128 6.56 -2.15 -2.99
N TYR A 129 6.87 -1.28 -3.95
CA TYR A 129 7.37 -1.71 -5.26
C TYR A 129 8.77 -2.33 -5.20
N ALA A 130 9.50 -2.12 -4.09
CA ALA A 130 10.77 -2.81 -3.85
C ALA A 130 10.61 -4.34 -3.70
N ILE A 131 9.41 -4.83 -3.34
CA ILE A 131 9.09 -6.26 -3.39
C ILE A 131 8.65 -6.65 -4.80
N LEU A 132 7.75 -5.88 -5.40
CA LEU A 132 7.12 -6.26 -6.66
C LEU A 132 8.11 -6.32 -7.83
N ILE A 133 8.97 -5.31 -7.97
CA ILE A 133 9.86 -5.19 -9.13
C ILE A 133 10.86 -6.37 -9.21
N PRO A 134 11.65 -6.70 -8.16
CA PRO A 134 12.57 -7.82 -8.24
C PRO A 134 11.83 -9.15 -8.40
N PHE A 135 10.69 -9.34 -7.74
CA PHE A 135 9.89 -10.54 -7.88
C PHE A 135 9.39 -10.74 -9.31
N CYS A 136 8.82 -9.69 -9.93
CA CYS A 136 8.39 -9.74 -11.33
C CYS A 136 9.53 -10.09 -12.28
N LEU A 137 10.69 -9.45 -12.11
CA LEU A 137 11.84 -9.65 -12.98
C LEU A 137 12.44 -11.05 -12.85
N MET A 138 12.48 -11.62 -11.64
CA MET A 138 13.16 -12.90 -11.39
C MET A 138 12.26 -14.13 -11.56
N SER A 139 10.95 -13.98 -11.50
CA SER A 139 10.03 -15.11 -11.55
C SER A 139 8.95 -14.94 -12.61
N VAL A 140 8.12 -13.89 -12.54
CA VAL A 140 6.92 -13.77 -13.38
C VAL A 140 7.25 -13.58 -14.85
N VAL A 141 8.23 -12.74 -15.19
CA VAL A 141 8.59 -12.45 -16.59
C VAL A 141 9.05 -13.71 -17.31
N PHE A 142 9.84 -14.55 -16.65
CA PHE A 142 10.40 -15.77 -17.25
C PHE A 142 9.37 -16.91 -17.31
N ALA A 143 8.47 -17.03 -16.34
CA ALA A 143 7.50 -18.12 -16.28
C ALA A 143 6.22 -17.83 -17.08
N HIS A 144 5.70 -16.58 -17.01
CA HIS A 144 4.38 -16.22 -17.54
C HIS A 144 4.43 -15.09 -18.59
N GLY A 145 5.61 -14.50 -18.83
CA GLY A 145 5.80 -13.44 -19.80
C GLY A 145 5.43 -12.03 -19.31
N ILE A 146 5.63 -11.03 -20.21
CA ILE A 146 5.48 -9.61 -19.90
C ILE A 146 4.00 -9.24 -19.61
N GLY A 147 3.05 -9.88 -20.30
CA GLY A 147 1.61 -9.61 -20.12
C GLY A 147 1.15 -9.91 -18.69
N ALA A 148 1.51 -11.08 -18.15
CA ALA A 148 1.22 -11.46 -16.78
C ALA A 148 1.90 -10.53 -15.76
N CYS A 149 3.13 -10.10 -16.04
CA CYS A 149 3.84 -9.14 -15.21
C CYS A 149 3.12 -7.79 -15.13
N LEU A 150 2.63 -7.26 -16.25
CA LEU A 150 1.86 -6.01 -16.27
C LEU A 150 0.54 -6.14 -15.53
N LEU A 151 -0.14 -7.26 -15.67
CA LEU A 151 -1.39 -7.54 -14.98
C LEU A 151 -1.19 -7.65 -13.47
N LEU A 152 -0.15 -8.37 -13.05
CA LEU A 152 0.24 -8.44 -11.64
C LEU A 152 0.60 -7.06 -11.08
N PHE A 153 1.36 -6.27 -11.83
CA PHE A 153 1.74 -4.91 -11.45
C PHE A 153 0.51 -4.02 -11.24
N LEU A 154 -0.45 -4.08 -12.15
CA LEU A 154 -1.70 -3.33 -12.07
C LEU A 154 -2.51 -3.75 -10.84
N THR A 155 -2.70 -5.06 -10.65
CA THR A 155 -3.46 -5.61 -9.53
C THR A 155 -2.82 -5.25 -8.19
N TYR A 156 -1.52 -5.43 -8.07
CA TYR A 156 -0.76 -5.05 -6.88
C TYR A 156 -0.90 -3.55 -6.57
N THR A 157 -0.80 -2.71 -7.59
CA THR A 157 -0.96 -1.27 -7.46
C THR A 157 -2.33 -0.90 -6.92
N ILE A 158 -3.40 -1.54 -7.44
CA ILE A 158 -4.77 -1.33 -6.97
C ILE A 158 -4.89 -1.71 -5.49
N PHE A 159 -4.36 -2.86 -5.08
CA PHE A 159 -4.42 -3.29 -3.68
C PHE A 159 -3.66 -2.35 -2.73
N VAL A 160 -2.45 -1.92 -3.09
CA VAL A 160 -1.66 -0.99 -2.28
C VAL A 160 -2.38 0.36 -2.15
N PHE A 161 -3.00 0.86 -3.23
CA PHE A 161 -3.77 2.09 -3.20
C PHE A 161 -5.05 1.95 -2.38
N ALA A 162 -5.80 0.86 -2.56
CA ALA A 162 -6.99 0.57 -1.78
C ALA A 162 -6.66 0.54 -0.28
N ASN A 163 -5.55 -0.12 0.09
CA ASN A 163 -5.09 -0.17 1.48
C ASN A 163 -4.71 1.21 2.02
N SER A 164 -4.08 2.05 1.19
CA SER A 164 -3.75 3.44 1.54
C SER A 164 -5.00 4.28 1.81
N GLN A 165 -6.04 4.12 1.00
CA GLN A 165 -7.32 4.81 1.20
C GLN A 165 -8.06 4.25 2.41
N TRP A 166 -8.07 2.93 2.58
CA TRP A 166 -8.61 2.25 3.75
C TRP A 166 -8.00 2.80 5.05
N TYR A 167 -6.67 2.87 5.12
CA TYR A 167 -5.98 3.50 6.25
C TYR A 167 -6.47 4.93 6.51
N SER A 168 -6.59 5.74 5.46
CA SER A 168 -7.02 7.14 5.58
C SER A 168 -8.43 7.28 6.13
N ILE A 169 -9.36 6.42 5.71
CA ILE A 169 -10.74 6.36 6.19
C ILE A 169 -10.77 5.95 7.67
N VAL A 170 -10.14 4.81 7.98
CA VAL A 170 -10.11 4.28 9.35
C VAL A 170 -9.50 5.30 10.31
N ARG A 171 -8.36 5.89 9.94
CA ARG A 171 -7.69 6.89 10.78
C ARG A 171 -8.57 8.11 11.05
N THR A 172 -9.32 8.56 10.06
CA THR A 172 -10.25 9.69 10.21
C THR A 172 -11.40 9.33 11.14
N LEU A 173 -11.97 8.13 11.02
CA LEU A 173 -13.04 7.62 11.86
C LEU A 173 -12.58 7.47 13.33
N VAL A 174 -11.43 6.86 13.55
CA VAL A 174 -10.87 6.65 14.88
C VAL A 174 -10.59 7.96 15.61
N VAL A 175 -10.18 9.01 14.91
CA VAL A 175 -10.01 10.35 15.48
C VAL A 175 -11.36 10.95 15.91
N SER A 176 -12.47 10.59 15.26
CA SER A 176 -13.80 11.08 15.63
C SER A 176 -14.37 10.35 16.86
N SER A 177 -14.14 9.04 16.98
CA SER A 177 -14.57 8.23 18.12
C SER A 177 -13.71 6.98 18.25
N MET A 178 -13.33 6.64 19.49
CA MET A 178 -12.50 5.46 19.78
C MET A 178 -13.21 4.13 19.46
N LEU A 179 -14.54 4.11 19.39
CA LEU A 179 -15.32 2.93 19.02
C LEU A 179 -15.01 2.45 17.59
N TRP A 180 -14.56 3.34 16.71
CA TRP A 180 -14.19 2.98 15.32
C TRP A 180 -12.94 2.11 15.21
N TRP A 181 -12.22 1.86 16.32
CA TRP A 181 -11.17 0.84 16.37
C TRP A 181 -11.68 -0.58 16.10
N LEU A 182 -12.95 -0.84 16.42
CA LEU A 182 -13.57 -2.13 16.14
C LEU A 182 -13.62 -2.43 14.64
N LEU A 183 -13.70 -1.42 13.80
CA LEU A 183 -13.79 -1.59 12.35
C LEU A 183 -12.55 -2.25 11.73
N PRO A 184 -11.31 -1.72 11.88
CA PRO A 184 -10.12 -2.38 11.35
C PRO A 184 -9.87 -3.74 12.04
N ILE A 185 -10.15 -3.88 13.33
CA ILE A 185 -10.03 -5.16 14.03
C ILE A 185 -10.95 -6.19 13.40
N ALA A 186 -12.22 -5.85 13.14
CA ALA A 186 -13.19 -6.75 12.52
C ALA A 186 -12.77 -7.14 11.10
N VAL A 187 -12.31 -6.18 10.29
CA VAL A 187 -11.87 -6.45 8.90
C VAL A 187 -10.65 -7.37 8.89
N TYR A 188 -9.63 -7.10 9.69
CA TYR A 188 -8.44 -7.97 9.73
C TYR A 188 -8.73 -9.31 10.38
N ALA A 189 -9.59 -9.37 11.41
CA ALA A 189 -10.06 -10.63 11.96
C ALA A 189 -10.76 -11.50 10.90
N LEU A 190 -11.56 -10.88 10.03
CA LEU A 190 -12.24 -11.59 8.94
C LEU A 190 -11.25 -12.04 7.86
N VAL A 191 -10.29 -11.21 7.47
CA VAL A 191 -9.23 -11.55 6.50
C VAL A 191 -8.39 -12.72 7.00
N PHE A 192 -8.03 -12.74 8.29
CA PHE A 192 -7.21 -13.79 8.89
C PHE A 192 -8.04 -14.93 9.51
N LEU A 193 -9.37 -14.89 9.39
CA LEU A 193 -10.26 -15.94 9.91
C LEU A 193 -9.84 -17.36 9.48
N PRO A 194 -9.44 -17.61 8.20
CA PRO A 194 -9.05 -18.97 7.79
C PRO A 194 -7.87 -19.56 8.56
N LEU A 195 -7.01 -18.73 9.15
CA LEU A 195 -5.90 -19.21 10.00
C LEU A 195 -6.38 -19.84 11.32
N TYR A 196 -7.55 -19.45 11.79
CA TYR A 196 -8.08 -19.86 13.08
C TYR A 196 -9.24 -20.85 12.98
N ILE A 197 -9.61 -21.25 11.75
CA ILE A 197 -10.62 -22.31 11.54
C ILE A 197 -10.02 -23.64 12.00
N GLY A 198 -10.46 -24.13 13.17
CA GLY A 198 -9.93 -25.35 13.79
C GLY A 198 -9.15 -25.14 15.09
N GLY A 199 -9.09 -23.91 15.61
CA GLY A 199 -8.46 -23.57 16.87
C GLY A 199 -7.14 -22.82 16.71
N MET A 200 -6.03 -23.36 17.22
CA MET A 200 -4.71 -22.71 17.04
C MET A 200 -4.20 -22.80 15.60
N PRO A 201 -3.49 -21.75 15.12
CA PRO A 201 -2.92 -21.76 13.78
C PRO A 201 -1.93 -22.94 13.61
N THR A 202 -2.25 -23.79 12.66
CA THR A 202 -1.44 -24.96 12.27
C THR A 202 -0.90 -24.75 10.85
N VAL A 203 0.02 -25.60 10.43
CA VAL A 203 0.54 -25.62 9.04
C VAL A 203 -0.63 -25.78 8.05
N LYS A 204 -1.61 -26.64 8.35
CA LYS A 204 -2.79 -26.85 7.51
C LYS A 204 -3.69 -25.61 7.42
N SER A 205 -3.86 -24.87 8.53
CA SER A 205 -4.64 -23.63 8.51
C SER A 205 -3.92 -22.55 7.68
N PHE A 206 -2.60 -22.52 7.74
CA PHE A 206 -1.80 -21.60 6.91
C PHE A 206 -1.90 -21.96 5.42
N GLU A 207 -1.85 -23.25 5.08
CA GLU A 207 -2.07 -23.71 3.70
C GLU A 207 -3.49 -23.34 3.21
N ALA A 208 -4.50 -23.52 4.03
CA ALA A 208 -5.88 -23.15 3.68
C ALA A 208 -6.03 -21.64 3.47
N PHE A 209 -5.44 -20.83 4.35
CA PHE A 209 -5.39 -19.39 4.21
C PHE A 209 -4.67 -18.97 2.92
N PHE A 210 -3.48 -19.52 2.68
CA PHE A 210 -2.70 -19.24 1.49
C PHE A 210 -3.44 -19.61 0.22
N ASN A 211 -4.00 -20.83 0.15
CA ASN A 211 -4.74 -21.32 -1.01
C ASN A 211 -5.97 -20.47 -1.34
N LEU A 212 -6.68 -19.95 -0.31
CA LEU A 212 -7.82 -19.07 -0.51
C LEU A 212 -7.43 -17.82 -1.32
N TYR A 213 -6.32 -17.17 -0.96
CA TYR A 213 -5.88 -15.96 -1.65
C TYR A 213 -5.07 -16.26 -2.91
N ALA A 214 -4.40 -17.41 -2.99
CA ALA A 214 -3.70 -17.87 -4.20
C ALA A 214 -4.65 -18.11 -5.38
N THR A 215 -5.94 -18.41 -5.12
CA THR A 215 -6.96 -18.50 -6.18
C THR A 215 -7.08 -17.21 -7.01
N LEU A 216 -6.79 -16.05 -6.44
CA LEU A 216 -6.70 -14.80 -7.20
C LEU A 216 -5.56 -14.84 -8.23
N GLY A 217 -4.47 -15.53 -7.90
CA GLY A 217 -3.35 -15.75 -8.82
C GLY A 217 -3.72 -16.64 -10.01
N THR A 218 -4.53 -17.67 -9.79
CA THR A 218 -5.01 -18.53 -10.90
C THR A 218 -5.89 -17.78 -11.88
N TRP A 219 -6.71 -16.84 -11.40
CA TRP A 219 -7.51 -15.99 -12.28
C TRP A 219 -6.65 -15.04 -13.10
N LEU A 220 -5.60 -14.49 -12.50
CA LEU A 220 -4.63 -13.65 -13.21
C LEU A 220 -3.89 -14.44 -14.30
N ASP A 221 -3.55 -15.70 -14.06
CA ASP A 221 -2.84 -16.57 -15.01
C ASP A 221 -3.72 -16.93 -16.21
N LYS A 222 -5.00 -17.18 -15.98
CA LYS A 222 -5.98 -17.47 -17.05
C LYS A 222 -6.40 -16.25 -17.85
N GLY A 223 -6.08 -15.04 -17.39
CA GLY A 223 -6.56 -13.79 -17.99
C GLY A 223 -8.06 -13.55 -17.80
N ASP A 224 -8.73 -14.37 -17.01
CA ASP A 224 -10.14 -14.22 -16.66
C ASP A 224 -10.30 -13.12 -15.60
N ILE A 225 -10.68 -11.94 -16.06
CA ILE A 225 -10.87 -10.76 -15.20
C ILE A 225 -12.18 -10.82 -14.40
N LEU A 226 -13.10 -11.74 -14.76
CA LEU A 226 -14.39 -11.95 -14.08
C LEU A 226 -14.74 -13.45 -14.08
N PRO A 227 -15.26 -13.96 -12.94
CA PRO A 227 -15.86 -15.29 -12.89
C PRO A 227 -17.17 -15.35 -13.65
#